data_03acfe76d540a775cd834d56d37dda9b
#
_entry.id   03acfe76d540a775cd834d56d37dda9b
#
_cell.length_a   1.000
_cell.length_b   1.000
_cell.length_c   1.000
_cell.angle_alpha   90.00
_cell.angle_beta   90.00
_cell.angle_gamma   90.00
#
_symmetry.space_group_name_H-M   'P 1'
#
loop_
_entity.id
_entity.type
_entity.pdbx_description
1 polymer ?
#
loop_
_entity_poly.entity_id
_entity_poly.type
_entity_poly.pdbx_seq_one_letter_code
_entity_poly.pdbx_strand_id
1 'polypeptide(L)'
;MVKRSDKYSWEVGSLPPPIDPHSLVKHKIVRGYLERYIQVLMSNYNMEKLTLSIVDGFAGGGEYASDDSSQFHEGSPLIALTTIAAKEAELNVGRSKPRKVDAKYYFVEKVASNFNYLDKLLRARFPASRFGTDIEMLKGTFQEKAKGIIADIHRRAGGERAIFLLDQYAYDQVTGPMLKSIFSEVKGAEVILTFAVDSLISFLADNEASRAKLSQMGMDAHIDWSALEALRSAPSATWRAAIQRNLAKGLIAASGAKNFTIFYITPMGNTSWTYWFIHLSNSAKARDVMMELHWQSANHFSHYLEPDIFTLGYQANLDRNVTRQDALELGECHQFDALAASRCKTGLTEKLVPAIYDGNPTQFSQLLNSMGSLTPATADMIRDAIDPAIRCGDILVRSMNGVKRAKGHSVQANDILERSPQMSLISLF
;
A
#
# COMPACT_ATOMS: atom_id res chain seq x y z
N MET A 1 0.58 -24.97 21.59
CA MET A 1 0.67 -23.86 20.61
C MET A 1 0.71 -24.48 19.22
N VAL A 2 -0.35 -24.36 18.43
CA VAL A 2 -0.35 -24.74 17.02
C VAL A 2 0.68 -23.84 16.32
N LYS A 3 1.65 -24.42 15.64
CA LYS A 3 2.62 -23.62 14.88
C LYS A 3 1.83 -22.77 13.89
N ARG A 4 2.08 -21.48 13.86
CA ARG A 4 1.39 -20.50 13.00
C ARG A 4 1.43 -20.88 11.52
N SER A 5 2.40 -21.72 11.12
CA SER A 5 2.51 -22.34 9.78
C SER A 5 1.34 -23.28 9.43
N ASP A 6 0.61 -23.76 10.41
CA ASP A 6 -0.43 -24.77 10.21
C ASP A 6 -1.84 -24.15 10.14
N LYS A 7 -1.96 -22.85 10.40
CA LYS A 7 -3.25 -22.15 10.42
C LYS A 7 -3.92 -22.09 9.06
N TYR A 8 -3.12 -21.95 7.99
CA TYR A 8 -3.59 -21.88 6.62
C TYR A 8 -3.01 -23.06 5.83
N SER A 9 -3.67 -24.21 5.93
CA SER A 9 -3.36 -25.41 5.14
C SER A 9 -4.54 -25.73 4.24
N TRP A 10 -4.25 -25.93 2.97
CA TRP A 10 -5.23 -26.38 1.97
C TRP A 10 -4.88 -27.78 1.53
N GLU A 11 -5.84 -28.67 1.66
CA GLU A 11 -5.72 -30.07 1.25
C GLU A 11 -6.80 -30.40 0.23
N VAL A 12 -6.40 -31.04 -0.89
CA VAL A 12 -7.34 -31.42 -1.95
C VAL A 12 -8.39 -32.39 -1.39
N GLY A 13 -9.66 -32.03 -1.48
CA GLY A 13 -10.76 -32.82 -0.96
C GLY A 13 -11.22 -32.45 0.45
N SER A 14 -10.55 -31.51 1.10
CA SER A 14 -10.94 -30.92 2.37
C SER A 14 -11.54 -29.52 2.20
N LEU A 15 -12.28 -29.04 3.20
CA LEU A 15 -12.70 -27.65 3.24
C LEU A 15 -11.49 -26.73 3.38
N PRO A 16 -11.48 -25.57 2.71
CA PRO A 16 -10.43 -24.59 2.90
C PRO A 16 -10.46 -24.00 4.33
N PRO A 17 -9.34 -23.46 4.81
CA PRO A 17 -9.28 -22.89 6.16
C PRO A 17 -10.20 -21.67 6.27
N PRO A 18 -10.68 -21.34 7.49
CA PRO A 18 -11.44 -20.12 7.73
C PRO A 18 -10.59 -18.88 7.50
N ILE A 19 -11.23 -17.80 7.05
CA ILE A 19 -10.56 -16.53 6.81
C ILE A 19 -10.56 -15.65 8.05
N ASP A 20 -9.43 -15.02 8.36
CA ASP A 20 -9.38 -14.02 9.42
C ASP A 20 -10.09 -12.71 9.00
N PRO A 21 -10.79 -12.02 9.92
CA PRO A 21 -11.46 -10.75 9.61
C PRO A 21 -10.54 -9.70 8.98
N HIS A 22 -9.30 -9.59 9.48
CA HIS A 22 -8.33 -8.65 8.91
C HIS A 22 -7.88 -9.03 7.48
N SER A 23 -7.92 -10.31 7.12
CA SER A 23 -7.65 -10.78 5.76
C SER A 23 -8.78 -10.41 4.81
N LEU A 24 -10.04 -10.44 5.26
CA LEU A 24 -11.19 -9.95 4.49
C LEU A 24 -11.04 -8.47 4.14
N VAL A 25 -10.59 -7.64 5.09
CA VAL A 25 -10.35 -6.21 4.83
C VAL A 25 -9.22 -6.01 3.82
N LYS A 26 -8.10 -6.75 3.95
CA LYS A 26 -7.02 -6.72 2.95
C LYS A 26 -7.54 -7.09 1.55
N HIS A 27 -8.31 -8.18 1.44
CA HIS A 27 -8.89 -8.62 0.18
C HIS A 27 -9.82 -7.58 -0.44
N LYS A 28 -10.63 -6.91 0.38
CA LYS A 28 -11.50 -5.80 -0.08
C LYS A 28 -10.66 -4.64 -0.66
N ILE A 29 -9.58 -4.25 0.03
CA ILE A 29 -8.68 -3.19 -0.45
C ILE A 29 -7.96 -3.62 -1.74
N VAL A 30 -7.43 -4.83 -1.82
CA VAL A 30 -6.78 -5.34 -3.04
C VAL A 30 -7.75 -5.34 -4.22
N ARG A 31 -8.98 -5.83 -4.04
CA ARG A 31 -10.04 -5.79 -5.06
C ARG A 31 -10.31 -4.37 -5.53
N GLY A 32 -10.61 -3.47 -4.61
CA GLY A 32 -10.90 -2.06 -4.92
C GLY A 32 -9.72 -1.37 -5.60
N TYR A 33 -8.48 -1.74 -5.22
CA TYR A 33 -7.29 -1.21 -5.85
C TYR A 33 -7.16 -1.65 -7.32
N LEU A 34 -7.36 -2.93 -7.62
CA LEU A 34 -7.35 -3.45 -8.99
C LEU A 34 -8.43 -2.80 -9.86
N GLU A 35 -9.63 -2.62 -9.33
CA GLU A 35 -10.73 -1.93 -10.00
C GLU A 35 -10.36 -0.48 -10.34
N ARG A 36 -9.86 0.28 -9.36
CA ARG A 36 -9.47 1.67 -9.54
C ARG A 36 -8.26 1.82 -10.44
N TYR A 37 -7.28 0.91 -10.34
CA TYR A 37 -6.11 0.88 -11.20
C TYR A 37 -6.49 0.82 -12.68
N ILE A 38 -7.36 -0.12 -13.04
CA ILE A 38 -7.86 -0.27 -14.41
C ILE A 38 -8.65 0.98 -14.81
N GLN A 39 -9.55 1.45 -13.95
CA GLN A 39 -10.36 2.63 -14.21
C GLN A 39 -9.52 3.88 -14.50
N VAL A 40 -8.48 4.13 -13.71
CA VAL A 40 -7.60 5.28 -13.87
C VAL A 40 -6.78 5.17 -15.15
N LEU A 41 -6.16 4.03 -15.40
CA LEU A 41 -5.32 3.83 -16.60
C LEU A 41 -6.14 3.81 -17.88
N MET A 42 -7.35 3.29 -17.84
CA MET A 42 -8.26 3.26 -18.99
C MET A 42 -9.29 4.42 -18.99
N SER A 43 -9.02 5.50 -18.27
CA SER A 43 -9.88 6.70 -18.27
C SER A 43 -9.95 7.36 -19.65
N ASN A 44 -8.89 7.29 -20.45
CA ASN A 44 -8.93 7.71 -21.83
C ASN A 44 -9.81 6.75 -22.64
N TYR A 45 -10.94 7.26 -23.13
CA TYR A 45 -11.92 6.51 -23.90
C TYR A 45 -11.35 5.85 -25.18
N ASN A 46 -10.33 6.45 -25.79
CA ASN A 46 -9.67 5.96 -26.99
C ASN A 46 -8.63 4.86 -26.74
N MET A 47 -8.31 4.57 -25.49
CA MET A 47 -7.36 3.51 -25.13
C MET A 47 -8.03 2.15 -25.35
N GLU A 48 -7.57 1.41 -26.34
CA GLU A 48 -8.15 0.11 -26.73
C GLU A 48 -7.62 -1.05 -25.89
N LYS A 49 -6.38 -0.95 -25.40
CA LYS A 49 -5.71 -2.06 -24.72
C LYS A 49 -4.87 -1.57 -23.54
N LEU A 50 -5.00 -2.25 -22.40
CA LEU A 50 -4.10 -2.14 -21.25
C LEU A 50 -3.37 -3.46 -21.06
N THR A 51 -2.03 -3.46 -21.14
CA THR A 51 -1.20 -4.62 -20.79
C THR A 51 -0.80 -4.53 -19.32
N LEU A 52 -1.04 -5.61 -18.56
CA LEU A 52 -0.84 -5.67 -17.11
C LEU A 52 -0.32 -7.05 -16.69
N SER A 53 0.59 -7.10 -15.73
CA SER A 53 0.97 -8.33 -15.05
C SER A 53 0.55 -8.28 -13.58
N ILE A 54 -0.05 -9.35 -13.07
CA ILE A 54 -0.36 -9.53 -11.65
C ILE A 54 0.52 -10.66 -11.13
N VAL A 55 1.30 -10.36 -10.12
CA VAL A 55 2.20 -11.33 -9.49
C VAL A 55 1.77 -11.52 -8.05
N ASP A 56 1.25 -12.69 -7.73
CA ASP A 56 0.96 -13.08 -6.36
C ASP A 56 2.10 -13.99 -5.87
N GLY A 57 2.94 -13.42 -5.01
CA GLY A 57 4.13 -14.10 -4.50
C GLY A 57 3.86 -15.13 -3.40
N PHE A 58 2.62 -15.17 -2.86
CA PHE A 58 2.20 -15.99 -1.73
C PHE A 58 0.75 -16.44 -1.91
N ALA A 59 0.49 -17.13 -3.02
CA ALA A 59 -0.86 -17.35 -3.55
C ALA A 59 -1.77 -18.22 -2.66
N GLY A 60 -1.21 -19.03 -1.76
CA GLY A 60 -1.99 -19.94 -0.91
C GLY A 60 -2.85 -20.92 -1.71
N GLY A 61 -4.03 -21.30 -1.17
CA GLY A 61 -4.97 -22.18 -1.86
C GLY A 61 -6.04 -21.46 -2.70
N GLY A 62 -6.09 -20.13 -2.67
CA GLY A 62 -6.95 -19.32 -3.54
C GLY A 62 -8.38 -19.07 -3.05
N GLU A 63 -8.84 -19.78 -2.03
CA GLU A 63 -10.14 -19.55 -1.39
C GLU A 63 -10.12 -19.92 0.08
N TYR A 64 -11.11 -19.42 0.82
CA TYR A 64 -11.28 -19.62 2.26
C TYR A 64 -12.74 -19.95 2.57
N ALA A 65 -12.99 -20.63 3.67
CA ALA A 65 -14.34 -20.81 4.19
C ALA A 65 -14.75 -19.62 5.08
N SER A 66 -16.07 -19.34 5.15
CA SER A 66 -16.64 -18.55 6.25
C SER A 66 -16.57 -19.34 7.56
N ASP A 67 -16.72 -18.65 8.69
CA ASP A 67 -16.66 -19.29 10.02
C ASP A 67 -17.67 -20.43 10.19
N ASP A 68 -18.85 -20.30 9.57
CA ASP A 68 -19.91 -21.34 9.56
C ASP A 68 -19.76 -22.33 8.39
N SER A 69 -18.71 -22.22 7.57
CA SER A 69 -18.47 -23.02 6.36
C SER A 69 -19.61 -23.00 5.32
N SER A 70 -20.53 -22.04 5.42
CA SER A 70 -21.68 -21.91 4.51
C SER A 70 -21.32 -21.21 3.21
N GLN A 71 -20.26 -20.39 3.21
CA GLN A 71 -19.82 -19.60 2.07
C GLN A 71 -18.31 -19.70 1.88
N PHE A 72 -17.85 -19.39 0.67
CA PHE A 72 -16.44 -19.31 0.34
C PHE A 72 -16.05 -17.87 -0.01
N HIS A 73 -14.90 -17.45 0.51
CA HIS A 73 -14.31 -16.16 0.23
C HIS A 73 -13.16 -16.34 -0.75
N GLU A 74 -13.12 -15.52 -1.78
CA GLU A 74 -12.02 -15.51 -2.74
C GLU A 74 -10.72 -15.07 -2.08
N GLY A 75 -9.65 -15.83 -2.30
CA GLY A 75 -8.28 -15.43 -2.02
C GLY A 75 -7.71 -14.55 -3.14
N SER A 76 -6.50 -14.03 -2.94
CA SER A 76 -5.84 -13.10 -3.87
C SER A 76 -5.77 -13.58 -5.33
N PRO A 77 -5.52 -14.89 -5.65
CA PRO A 77 -5.54 -15.35 -7.03
C PRO A 77 -6.91 -15.20 -7.70
N LEU A 78 -7.98 -15.63 -7.01
CA LEU A 78 -9.33 -15.50 -7.55
C LEU A 78 -9.75 -14.03 -7.64
N ILE A 79 -9.45 -13.23 -6.62
CA ILE A 79 -9.71 -11.78 -6.65
C ILE A 79 -9.07 -11.13 -7.88
N ALA A 80 -7.81 -11.46 -8.18
CA ALA A 80 -7.13 -10.91 -9.34
C ALA A 80 -7.83 -11.29 -10.65
N LEU A 81 -8.15 -12.58 -10.81
CA LEU A 81 -8.78 -13.11 -12.03
C LEU A 81 -10.20 -12.58 -12.23
N THR A 82 -11.04 -12.60 -11.18
CA THR A 82 -12.45 -12.21 -11.26
C THR A 82 -12.63 -10.70 -11.37
N THR A 83 -11.83 -9.92 -10.63
CA THR A 83 -11.92 -8.45 -10.65
C THR A 83 -11.53 -7.88 -12.01
N ILE A 84 -10.43 -8.36 -12.60
CA ILE A 84 -9.97 -7.87 -13.91
C ILE A 84 -10.96 -8.24 -14.99
N ALA A 85 -11.52 -9.46 -14.98
CA ALA A 85 -12.55 -9.88 -15.94
C ALA A 85 -13.83 -9.05 -15.80
N ALA A 86 -14.28 -8.79 -14.57
CA ALA A 86 -15.46 -7.96 -14.31
C ALA A 86 -15.27 -6.52 -14.81
N LYS A 87 -14.07 -5.93 -14.54
CA LYS A 87 -13.77 -4.56 -15.02
C LYS A 87 -13.64 -4.48 -16.53
N GLU A 88 -13.07 -5.49 -17.19
CA GLU A 88 -13.05 -5.55 -18.65
C GLU A 88 -14.46 -5.61 -19.22
N ALA A 89 -15.33 -6.42 -18.64
CA ALA A 89 -16.74 -6.48 -19.04
C ALA A 89 -17.45 -5.13 -18.86
N GLU A 90 -17.25 -4.47 -17.69
CA GLU A 90 -17.81 -3.14 -17.40
C GLU A 90 -17.35 -2.08 -18.41
N LEU A 91 -16.05 -2.07 -18.76
CA LEU A 91 -15.48 -1.14 -19.74
C LEU A 91 -16.10 -1.31 -21.14
N ASN A 92 -16.72 -2.43 -21.41
CA ASN A 92 -17.29 -2.77 -22.73
C ASN A 92 -18.81 -2.66 -22.80
N VAL A 93 -19.49 -2.31 -21.69
CA VAL A 93 -20.94 -2.09 -21.69
C VAL A 93 -21.31 -0.98 -22.68
N GLY A 94 -22.18 -1.29 -23.64
CA GLY A 94 -22.66 -0.35 -24.64
C GLY A 94 -21.64 0.08 -25.71
N ARG A 95 -20.50 -0.60 -25.82
CA ARG A 95 -19.45 -0.25 -26.80
C ARG A 95 -19.54 -1.11 -28.06
N SER A 96 -19.47 -0.47 -29.22
CA SER A 96 -19.31 -1.15 -30.51
C SER A 96 -17.87 -1.65 -30.73
N LYS A 97 -16.87 -0.94 -30.19
CA LYS A 97 -15.45 -1.27 -30.30
C LYS A 97 -14.95 -1.72 -28.92
N PRO A 98 -14.64 -3.01 -28.74
CA PRO A 98 -14.27 -3.53 -27.44
C PRO A 98 -12.88 -3.01 -27.00
N ARG A 99 -12.71 -2.87 -25.70
CA ARG A 99 -11.46 -2.56 -25.01
C ARG A 99 -10.97 -3.82 -24.30
N LYS A 100 -9.69 -4.02 -24.22
CA LYS A 100 -9.09 -5.22 -23.63
C LYS A 100 -8.16 -4.89 -22.48
N VAL A 101 -8.28 -5.65 -21.38
CA VAL A 101 -7.26 -5.74 -20.34
C VAL A 101 -6.44 -7.02 -20.58
N ASP A 102 -5.28 -6.88 -21.23
CA ASP A 102 -4.36 -7.98 -21.52
C ASP A 102 -3.54 -8.29 -20.27
N ALA A 103 -4.16 -9.01 -19.33
CA ALA A 103 -3.55 -9.37 -18.07
C ALA A 103 -2.84 -10.73 -18.14
N LYS A 104 -1.65 -10.82 -17.52
CA LYS A 104 -0.97 -12.09 -17.25
C LYS A 104 -0.79 -12.24 -15.73
N TYR A 105 -1.05 -13.45 -15.24
CA TYR A 105 -1.09 -13.76 -13.81
C TYR A 105 0.01 -14.75 -13.47
N TYR A 106 0.79 -14.48 -12.43
CA TYR A 106 1.81 -15.35 -11.90
C TYR A 106 1.44 -15.68 -10.45
N PHE A 107 1.12 -16.95 -10.18
CA PHE A 107 0.76 -17.44 -8.86
C PHE A 107 1.88 -18.29 -8.31
N VAL A 108 2.56 -17.79 -7.28
CA VAL A 108 3.71 -18.49 -6.66
C VAL A 108 3.27 -19.07 -5.32
N GLU A 109 3.43 -20.38 -5.13
CA GLU A 109 3.17 -21.05 -3.88
C GLU A 109 4.22 -22.12 -3.60
N LYS A 110 4.81 -22.07 -2.39
CA LYS A 110 5.90 -22.98 -2.01
C LYS A 110 5.41 -24.30 -1.42
N VAL A 111 4.28 -24.28 -0.71
CA VAL A 111 3.73 -25.45 -0.05
C VAL A 111 3.00 -26.34 -1.06
N ALA A 112 3.42 -27.60 -1.16
CA ALA A 112 2.93 -28.48 -2.20
C ALA A 112 1.41 -28.75 -2.11
N SER A 113 0.85 -28.92 -0.92
CA SER A 113 -0.59 -29.11 -0.73
C SER A 113 -1.38 -27.89 -1.19
N ASN A 114 -0.97 -26.68 -0.77
CA ASN A 114 -1.60 -25.42 -1.15
C ASN A 114 -1.54 -25.20 -2.67
N PHE A 115 -0.37 -25.44 -3.26
CA PHE A 115 -0.17 -25.37 -4.71
C PHE A 115 -1.12 -26.31 -5.49
N ASN A 116 -1.21 -27.58 -5.04
CA ASN A 116 -2.08 -28.56 -5.67
C ASN A 116 -3.56 -28.21 -5.52
N TYR A 117 -3.94 -27.67 -4.37
CA TYR A 117 -5.30 -27.19 -4.14
C TYR A 117 -5.64 -26.02 -5.07
N LEU A 118 -4.76 -25.01 -5.14
CA LEU A 118 -4.93 -23.86 -6.01
C LEU A 118 -5.01 -24.25 -7.49
N ASP A 119 -4.09 -25.14 -7.96
CA ASP A 119 -4.11 -25.59 -9.35
C ASP A 119 -5.42 -26.30 -9.71
N LYS A 120 -5.89 -27.19 -8.82
CA LYS A 120 -7.18 -27.86 -9.01
C LYS A 120 -8.35 -26.86 -9.02
N LEU A 121 -8.37 -25.91 -8.07
CA LEU A 121 -9.40 -24.90 -7.96
C LEU A 121 -9.47 -24.03 -9.24
N LEU A 122 -8.33 -23.54 -9.70
CA LEU A 122 -8.29 -22.66 -10.87
C LEU A 122 -8.65 -23.41 -12.15
N ARG A 123 -8.18 -24.66 -12.32
CA ARG A 123 -8.55 -25.50 -13.49
C ARG A 123 -10.03 -25.88 -13.52
N ALA A 124 -10.69 -25.94 -12.38
CA ALA A 124 -12.13 -26.17 -12.31
C ALA A 124 -12.95 -24.91 -12.71
N ARG A 125 -12.39 -23.70 -12.54
CA ARG A 125 -13.09 -22.42 -12.78
C ARG A 125 -12.72 -21.73 -14.09
N PHE A 126 -11.55 -22.03 -14.66
CA PHE A 126 -11.04 -21.35 -15.86
C PHE A 126 -10.67 -22.33 -16.97
N PRO A 127 -10.82 -21.91 -18.26
CA PRO A 127 -10.47 -22.77 -19.40
C PRO A 127 -9.01 -23.23 -19.38
N ALA A 128 -8.78 -24.48 -19.77
CA ALA A 128 -7.45 -25.07 -19.80
C ALA A 128 -6.46 -24.30 -20.69
N SER A 129 -6.94 -23.64 -21.76
CA SER A 129 -6.13 -22.83 -22.67
C SER A 129 -5.48 -21.61 -22.04
N ARG A 130 -5.95 -21.17 -20.87
CA ARG A 130 -5.34 -20.05 -20.14
C ARG A 130 -4.05 -20.43 -19.43
N PHE A 131 -3.91 -21.71 -19.02
CA PHE A 131 -2.73 -22.17 -18.29
C PHE A 131 -1.52 -22.29 -19.21
N GLY A 132 -0.39 -21.70 -18.82
CA GLY A 132 0.80 -21.54 -19.65
C GLY A 132 0.70 -20.41 -20.69
N THR A 133 -0.46 -19.73 -20.79
CA THR A 133 -0.66 -18.56 -21.65
C THR A 133 -0.71 -17.28 -20.81
N ASP A 134 -1.80 -17.06 -20.11
CA ASP A 134 -2.01 -15.89 -19.24
C ASP A 134 -2.09 -16.26 -17.74
N ILE A 135 -2.24 -17.53 -17.38
CA ILE A 135 -2.14 -18.03 -16.01
C ILE A 135 -0.90 -18.93 -15.87
N GLU A 136 0.08 -18.44 -15.10
CA GLU A 136 1.31 -19.16 -14.78
C GLU A 136 1.29 -19.63 -13.32
N MET A 137 1.29 -20.95 -13.13
CA MET A 137 1.36 -21.60 -11.82
C MET A 137 2.82 -21.95 -11.50
N LEU A 138 3.40 -21.36 -10.46
CA LEU A 138 4.83 -21.46 -10.16
C LEU A 138 5.04 -22.06 -8.76
N LYS A 139 5.45 -23.32 -8.69
CA LYS A 139 5.79 -23.98 -7.43
C LYS A 139 7.17 -23.56 -6.96
N GLY A 140 7.27 -23.03 -5.72
CA GLY A 140 8.51 -22.59 -5.11
C GLY A 140 8.34 -21.29 -4.31
N THR A 141 9.42 -20.72 -3.86
CA THR A 141 9.40 -19.43 -3.15
C THR A 141 9.36 -18.26 -4.13
N PHE A 142 8.81 -17.12 -3.69
CA PHE A 142 8.84 -15.91 -4.50
C PHE A 142 10.28 -15.47 -4.82
N GLN A 143 11.22 -15.62 -3.87
CA GLN A 143 12.64 -15.32 -4.07
C GLN A 143 13.25 -16.08 -5.25
N GLU A 144 12.93 -17.37 -5.38
CA GLU A 144 13.43 -18.21 -6.49
C GLU A 144 12.81 -17.84 -7.83
N LYS A 145 11.55 -17.38 -7.82
CA LYS A 145 10.78 -17.14 -9.05
C LYS A 145 10.83 -15.69 -9.54
N ALA A 146 11.10 -14.72 -8.65
CA ALA A 146 11.01 -13.29 -8.96
C ALA A 146 11.81 -12.87 -10.20
N LYS A 147 13.08 -13.31 -10.31
CA LYS A 147 13.93 -12.97 -11.47
C LYS A 147 13.35 -13.46 -12.80
N GLY A 148 12.83 -14.69 -12.82
CA GLY A 148 12.20 -15.26 -14.02
C GLY A 148 10.90 -14.54 -14.39
N ILE A 149 10.09 -14.18 -13.40
CA ILE A 149 8.86 -13.41 -13.58
C ILE A 149 9.18 -12.01 -14.14
N ILE A 150 10.14 -11.29 -13.57
CA ILE A 150 10.56 -9.97 -14.06
C ILE A 150 11.04 -10.05 -15.51
N ALA A 151 11.88 -11.04 -15.83
CA ALA A 151 12.34 -11.25 -17.20
C ALA A 151 11.19 -11.56 -18.18
N ASP A 152 10.16 -12.28 -17.74
CA ASP A 152 8.98 -12.55 -18.57
C ASP A 152 8.11 -11.29 -18.77
N ILE A 153 7.95 -10.47 -17.72
CA ILE A 153 7.28 -9.16 -17.79
C ILE A 153 7.94 -8.26 -18.84
N HIS A 154 9.26 -8.20 -18.87
CA HIS A 154 10.01 -7.42 -19.88
C HIS A 154 9.82 -7.91 -21.32
N ARG A 155 9.67 -9.21 -21.52
CA ARG A 155 9.45 -9.77 -22.88
C ARG A 155 8.07 -9.45 -23.44
N ARG A 156 7.11 -9.07 -22.59
CA ARG A 156 5.76 -8.72 -23.05
C ARG A 156 5.73 -7.33 -23.68
N ALA A 157 5.26 -7.22 -24.91
CA ALA A 157 5.07 -5.94 -25.58
C ALA A 157 4.10 -5.03 -24.77
N GLY A 158 4.57 -3.85 -24.36
CA GLY A 158 3.83 -2.94 -23.48
C GLY A 158 3.70 -3.41 -22.04
N GLY A 159 4.45 -4.43 -21.61
CA GLY A 159 4.29 -5.15 -20.36
C GLY A 159 4.96 -4.53 -19.14
N GLU A 160 5.43 -3.28 -19.18
CA GLU A 160 6.14 -2.66 -18.05
C GLU A 160 5.24 -2.30 -16.84
N ARG A 161 3.95 -2.63 -16.85
CA ARG A 161 3.04 -2.46 -15.71
C ARG A 161 2.82 -3.77 -15.00
N ALA A 162 3.14 -3.79 -13.71
CA ALA A 162 2.93 -4.97 -12.88
C ALA A 162 2.51 -4.60 -11.47
N ILE A 163 1.57 -5.34 -10.92
CA ILE A 163 1.18 -5.26 -9.51
C ILE A 163 1.64 -6.54 -8.83
N PHE A 164 2.48 -6.40 -7.79
CA PHE A 164 2.98 -7.49 -6.97
C PHE A 164 2.19 -7.53 -5.65
N LEU A 165 1.49 -8.62 -5.42
CA LEU A 165 0.79 -8.93 -4.18
C LEU A 165 1.70 -9.83 -3.34
N LEU A 166 2.28 -9.27 -2.28
CA LEU A 166 3.30 -9.93 -1.47
C LEU A 166 2.82 -10.06 -0.02
N ASP A 167 1.82 -10.91 0.20
CA ASP A 167 1.27 -11.19 1.54
C ASP A 167 2.15 -12.20 2.29
N GLN A 168 3.39 -11.79 2.58
CA GLN A 168 4.37 -12.65 3.24
C GLN A 168 3.97 -12.99 4.69
N TYR A 169 4.27 -14.21 5.07
CA TYR A 169 4.01 -14.69 6.43
C TYR A 169 5.04 -14.20 7.46
N ALA A 170 6.31 -14.19 7.08
CA ALA A 170 7.42 -13.70 7.88
C ALA A 170 7.95 -12.36 7.32
N TYR A 171 8.64 -11.59 8.14
CA TYR A 171 9.15 -10.27 7.73
C TYR A 171 10.38 -10.32 6.78
N ASP A 172 10.96 -11.49 6.55
CA ASP A 172 12.24 -11.65 5.85
C ASP A 172 12.15 -12.38 4.49
N GLN A 173 10.95 -12.74 4.04
CA GLN A 173 10.75 -13.42 2.76
C GLN A 173 10.81 -12.46 1.57
N VAL A 174 10.43 -11.20 1.78
CA VAL A 174 10.57 -10.12 0.81
C VAL A 174 11.57 -9.10 1.34
N THR A 175 12.74 -9.03 0.69
CA THR A 175 13.84 -8.17 1.13
C THR A 175 13.88 -6.85 0.37
N GLY A 176 14.54 -5.83 0.94
CA GLY A 176 14.78 -4.55 0.27
C GLY A 176 15.46 -4.69 -1.09
N PRO A 177 16.55 -5.49 -1.22
CA PRO A 177 17.16 -5.76 -2.52
C PRO A 177 16.21 -6.34 -3.57
N MET A 178 15.27 -7.22 -3.17
CA MET A 178 14.24 -7.74 -4.10
C MET A 178 13.29 -6.64 -4.54
N LEU A 179 12.81 -5.81 -3.61
CA LEU A 179 11.96 -4.68 -3.92
C LEU A 179 12.69 -3.69 -4.84
N LYS A 180 13.96 -3.41 -4.56
CA LYS A 180 14.80 -2.55 -5.41
C LYS A 180 14.95 -3.10 -6.83
N SER A 181 15.14 -4.41 -7.00
CA SER A 181 15.17 -5.06 -8.30
C SER A 181 13.83 -4.87 -9.04
N ILE A 182 12.69 -5.11 -8.37
CA ILE A 182 11.37 -4.88 -8.93
C ILE A 182 11.22 -3.44 -9.44
N PHE A 183 11.53 -2.43 -8.60
CA PHE A 183 11.34 -1.02 -8.95
C PHE A 183 12.36 -0.48 -9.95
N SER A 184 13.56 -1.04 -10.00
CA SER A 184 14.58 -0.65 -10.98
C SER A 184 14.36 -1.27 -12.36
N GLU A 185 13.84 -2.49 -12.39
CA GLU A 185 13.66 -3.24 -13.64
C GLU A 185 12.26 -3.04 -14.25
N VAL A 186 11.21 -2.89 -13.46
CA VAL A 186 9.84 -2.71 -13.95
C VAL A 186 9.34 -1.29 -13.67
N LYS A 187 9.35 -0.41 -14.67
CA LYS A 187 9.03 1.02 -14.52
C LYS A 187 7.67 1.31 -13.90
N GLY A 188 6.66 0.55 -14.30
CA GLY A 188 5.30 0.65 -13.81
C GLY A 188 4.98 -0.37 -12.72
N ALA A 189 5.98 -0.76 -11.92
CA ALA A 189 5.77 -1.68 -10.80
C ALA A 189 5.03 -0.99 -9.66
N GLU A 190 4.15 -1.75 -9.05
CA GLU A 190 3.51 -1.44 -7.78
C GLU A 190 3.55 -2.70 -6.90
N VAL A 191 3.74 -2.49 -5.60
CA VAL A 191 3.84 -3.59 -4.64
C VAL A 191 2.85 -3.35 -3.51
N ILE A 192 2.02 -4.33 -3.23
CA ILE A 192 1.19 -4.41 -2.02
C ILE A 192 1.81 -5.47 -1.13
N LEU A 193 2.35 -5.06 0.01
CA LEU A 193 3.15 -5.88 0.91
C LEU A 193 2.54 -5.92 2.30
N THR A 194 2.37 -7.11 2.86
CA THR A 194 2.15 -7.29 4.30
C THR A 194 3.48 -7.55 5.00
N PHE A 195 3.78 -6.79 6.05
CA PHE A 195 5.05 -6.87 6.77
C PHE A 195 4.83 -7.07 8.27
N ALA A 196 5.33 -8.18 8.81
CA ALA A 196 5.17 -8.56 10.22
C ALA A 196 6.13 -7.75 11.13
N VAL A 197 5.85 -6.45 11.29
CA VAL A 197 6.73 -5.51 12.00
C VAL A 197 6.94 -5.89 13.46
N ASP A 198 5.91 -6.33 14.17
CA ASP A 198 6.04 -6.72 15.58
C ASP A 198 6.91 -7.96 15.77
N SER A 199 6.84 -8.88 14.81
CA SER A 199 7.74 -10.05 14.81
C SER A 199 9.19 -9.61 14.70
N LEU A 200 9.49 -8.65 13.80
CA LEU A 200 10.83 -8.10 13.69
C LEU A 200 11.27 -7.37 14.97
N ILE A 201 10.44 -6.45 15.48
CA ILE A 201 10.75 -5.65 16.68
C ILE A 201 11.03 -6.54 17.89
N SER A 202 10.30 -7.65 18.05
CA SER A 202 10.46 -8.56 19.20
C SER A 202 11.81 -9.25 19.25
N PHE A 203 12.49 -9.38 18.11
CA PHE A 203 13.84 -9.97 18.01
C PHE A 203 14.94 -8.92 17.85
N LEU A 204 14.57 -7.64 17.78
CA LEU A 204 15.53 -6.58 17.51
C LEU A 204 16.25 -6.16 18.80
N ALA A 205 17.56 -6.29 18.78
CA ALA A 205 18.47 -5.76 19.79
C ALA A 205 19.69 -5.17 19.08
N ASP A 206 20.40 -4.23 19.70
CA ASP A 206 21.67 -3.77 19.14
C ASP A 206 22.76 -4.82 19.38
N ASN A 207 22.79 -5.81 18.51
CA ASN A 207 23.78 -6.88 18.49
C ASN A 207 24.07 -7.31 17.06
N GLU A 208 25.14 -8.05 16.89
CA GLU A 208 25.62 -8.51 15.59
C GLU A 208 24.56 -9.32 14.82
N ALA A 209 23.81 -10.18 15.50
CA ALA A 209 22.77 -11.00 14.87
C ALA A 209 21.62 -10.16 14.29
N SER A 210 21.14 -9.16 15.02
CA SER A 210 20.10 -8.23 14.55
C SER A 210 20.60 -7.38 13.39
N ARG A 211 21.82 -6.86 13.47
CA ARG A 211 22.45 -6.08 12.40
C ARG A 211 22.66 -6.93 11.14
N ALA A 212 23.15 -8.16 11.28
CA ALA A 212 23.29 -9.09 10.15
C ALA A 212 21.94 -9.40 9.49
N LYS A 213 20.89 -9.59 10.29
CA LYS A 213 19.52 -9.82 9.76
C LYS A 213 19.00 -8.61 9.00
N LEU A 214 19.11 -7.41 9.56
CA LEU A 214 18.70 -6.17 8.88
C LEU A 214 19.56 -5.89 7.65
N SER A 215 20.83 -6.23 7.66
CA SER A 215 21.72 -6.15 6.50
C SER A 215 21.26 -7.06 5.35
N GLN A 216 20.88 -8.31 5.65
CA GLN A 216 20.29 -9.22 4.66
C GLN A 216 18.98 -8.65 4.06
N MET A 217 18.22 -7.92 4.86
CA MET A 217 17.01 -7.22 4.40
C MET A 217 17.32 -5.92 3.66
N GLY A 218 18.59 -5.48 3.62
CA GLY A 218 19.01 -4.21 3.01
C GLY A 218 18.67 -2.99 3.85
N MET A 219 18.33 -3.13 5.12
CA MET A 219 17.80 -2.06 5.97
C MET A 219 18.82 -1.50 6.97
N ASP A 220 19.85 -2.26 7.36
CA ASP A 220 20.77 -1.91 8.45
C ASP A 220 21.41 -0.52 8.27
N ALA A 221 21.88 -0.21 7.07
CA ALA A 221 22.49 1.07 6.74
C ALA A 221 21.57 2.29 6.90
N HIS A 222 20.26 2.07 7.03
CA HIS A 222 19.24 3.10 7.17
C HIS A 222 18.68 3.21 8.60
N ILE A 223 19.19 2.39 9.53
CA ILE A 223 18.79 2.40 10.94
C ILE A 223 19.74 3.30 11.72
N ASP A 224 19.20 4.28 12.43
CA ASP A 224 19.96 5.09 13.36
C ASP A 224 20.09 4.35 14.71
N TRP A 225 21.09 3.47 14.79
CA TRP A 225 21.35 2.67 15.98
C TRP A 225 21.72 3.53 17.19
N SER A 226 22.44 4.63 17.00
CA SER A 226 22.84 5.51 18.09
C SER A 226 21.65 6.23 18.72
N ALA A 227 20.72 6.72 17.88
CA ALA A 227 19.48 7.31 18.37
C ALA A 227 18.58 6.28 19.07
N LEU A 228 18.53 5.04 18.58
CA LEU A 228 17.77 3.96 19.22
C LEU A 228 18.37 3.56 20.56
N GLU A 229 19.69 3.47 20.69
CA GLU A 229 20.37 3.15 21.94
C GLU A 229 20.13 4.27 22.99
N ALA A 230 20.22 5.53 22.59
CA ALA A 230 19.90 6.66 23.47
C ALA A 230 18.46 6.61 24.05
N LEU A 231 17.53 5.97 23.33
CA LEU A 231 16.14 5.80 23.76
C LEU A 231 15.88 4.49 24.52
N ARG A 232 16.89 3.66 24.74
CA ARG A 232 16.73 2.33 25.38
C ARG A 232 16.20 2.42 26.81
N SER A 233 16.57 3.47 27.54
CA SER A 233 16.05 3.78 28.89
C SER A 233 14.78 4.60 28.89
N ALA A 234 14.31 5.04 27.71
CA ALA A 234 13.06 5.80 27.58
C ALA A 234 11.83 4.90 27.83
N PRO A 235 10.66 5.49 28.11
CA PRO A 235 9.42 4.72 28.17
C PRO A 235 9.22 3.86 26.92
N SER A 236 8.71 2.64 27.10
CA SER A 236 8.54 1.66 26.00
C SER A 236 7.80 2.23 24.78
N ALA A 237 6.86 3.12 25.00
CA ALA A 237 6.13 3.84 23.96
C ALA A 237 7.06 4.67 23.06
N THR A 238 7.95 5.45 23.65
CA THR A 238 8.88 6.31 22.92
C THR A 238 9.88 5.48 22.10
N TRP A 239 10.46 4.45 22.71
CA TRP A 239 11.36 3.54 22.02
C TRP A 239 10.67 2.84 20.84
N ARG A 240 9.46 2.31 21.09
CA ARG A 240 8.69 1.59 20.06
C ARG A 240 8.31 2.49 18.89
N ALA A 241 7.93 3.75 19.15
CA ALA A 241 7.67 4.73 18.10
C ALA A 241 8.93 5.06 17.28
N ALA A 242 10.07 5.19 17.93
CA ALA A 242 11.36 5.46 17.28
C ALA A 242 11.78 4.29 16.39
N ILE A 243 11.72 3.04 16.89
CA ILE A 243 12.14 1.86 16.13
C ILE A 243 11.25 1.64 14.92
N GLN A 244 9.92 1.78 15.04
CA GLN A 244 9.02 1.63 13.92
C GLN A 244 9.29 2.67 12.83
N ARG A 245 9.55 3.93 13.18
CA ARG A 245 9.94 4.98 12.21
C ARG A 245 11.24 4.66 11.50
N ASN A 246 12.25 4.15 12.24
CA ASN A 246 13.51 3.73 11.65
C ASN A 246 13.33 2.56 10.67
N LEU A 247 12.61 1.52 11.09
CA LEU A 247 12.33 0.36 10.25
C LEU A 247 11.55 0.75 8.97
N ALA A 248 10.56 1.64 9.09
CA ALA A 248 9.81 2.14 7.93
C ALA A 248 10.72 2.91 6.97
N LYS A 249 11.55 3.84 7.48
CA LYS A 249 12.55 4.55 6.66
C LYS A 249 13.52 3.58 5.99
N GLY A 250 14.02 2.59 6.74
CA GLY A 250 14.93 1.59 6.22
C GLY A 250 14.32 0.76 5.09
N LEU A 251 13.10 0.26 5.27
CA LEU A 251 12.40 -0.53 4.26
C LEU A 251 12.14 0.29 2.98
N ILE A 252 11.65 1.53 3.14
CA ILE A 252 11.36 2.41 2.00
C ILE A 252 12.65 2.74 1.23
N ALA A 253 13.71 3.16 1.94
CA ALA A 253 14.99 3.45 1.32
C ALA A 253 15.60 2.22 0.62
N ALA A 254 15.53 1.05 1.25
CA ALA A 254 16.00 -0.20 0.66
C ALA A 254 15.18 -0.63 -0.56
N SER A 255 13.88 -0.31 -0.59
CA SER A 255 12.98 -0.67 -1.71
C SER A 255 13.25 0.11 -2.99
N GLY A 256 13.73 1.34 -2.89
CA GLY A 256 13.88 2.24 -4.02
C GLY A 256 12.57 2.82 -4.57
N ALA A 257 11.44 2.56 -3.93
CA ALA A 257 10.15 3.14 -4.30
C ALA A 257 10.11 4.65 -4.02
N LYS A 258 9.46 5.41 -4.89
CA LYS A 258 9.35 6.88 -4.75
C LYS A 258 8.17 7.32 -3.88
N ASN A 259 7.11 6.52 -3.86
CA ASN A 259 5.88 6.79 -3.14
C ASN A 259 5.47 5.56 -2.35
N PHE A 260 4.89 5.77 -1.19
CA PHE A 260 4.45 4.70 -0.32
C PHE A 260 3.23 5.10 0.52
N THR A 261 2.51 4.10 0.99
CA THR A 261 1.56 4.20 2.11
C THR A 261 1.88 3.09 3.11
N ILE A 262 1.76 3.37 4.39
CA ILE A 262 1.89 2.38 5.47
C ILE A 262 0.68 2.49 6.37
N PHE A 263 -0.04 1.39 6.53
CA PHE A 263 -1.17 1.27 7.43
C PHE A 263 -0.90 0.17 8.45
N TYR A 264 -1.41 0.37 9.66
CA TYR A 264 -1.29 -0.59 10.74
C TYR A 264 -2.50 -1.50 10.75
N ILE A 265 -2.27 -2.81 10.75
CA ILE A 265 -3.29 -3.82 10.94
C ILE A 265 -3.07 -4.41 12.33
N THR A 266 -4.02 -4.19 13.23
CA THR A 266 -4.04 -4.86 14.52
C THR A 266 -5.14 -5.92 14.49
N PRO A 267 -4.79 -7.22 14.46
CA PRO A 267 -5.79 -8.28 14.42
C PRO A 267 -6.68 -8.23 15.66
N MET A 268 -7.97 -8.50 15.50
CA MET A 268 -8.90 -8.69 16.61
C MET A 268 -8.64 -10.03 17.29
N GLY A 269 -8.79 -10.10 18.62
CA GLY A 269 -8.60 -11.31 19.41
C GLY A 269 -7.30 -11.33 20.22
N ASN A 270 -6.94 -12.50 20.78
CA ASN A 270 -5.81 -12.67 21.72
C ASN A 270 -4.41 -12.53 21.11
N THR A 271 -4.26 -12.17 19.84
CA THR A 271 -2.97 -11.94 19.21
C THR A 271 -2.65 -10.46 19.19
N SER A 272 -1.58 -10.08 19.89
CA SER A 272 -1.11 -8.68 19.99
C SER A 272 -0.16 -8.26 18.86
N TRP A 273 -0.04 -9.05 17.80
CA TRP A 273 0.91 -8.78 16.72
C TRP A 273 0.34 -7.78 15.72
N THR A 274 1.01 -6.65 15.54
CA THR A 274 0.70 -5.65 14.52
C THR A 274 1.46 -5.96 13.24
N TYR A 275 0.79 -5.75 12.11
CA TYR A 275 1.37 -5.86 10.78
C TYR A 275 1.31 -4.49 10.10
N TRP A 276 2.24 -4.24 9.20
CA TRP A 276 2.10 -3.17 8.25
C TRP A 276 1.47 -3.69 6.96
N PHE A 277 0.50 -2.96 6.45
CA PHE A 277 0.01 -3.07 5.10
C PHE A 277 0.60 -1.92 4.29
N ILE A 278 1.47 -2.24 3.36
CA ILE A 278 2.31 -1.29 2.65
C ILE A 278 1.96 -1.32 1.18
N HIS A 279 1.76 -0.15 0.58
CA HIS A 279 1.76 0.02 -0.86
C HIS A 279 2.97 0.84 -1.26
N LEU A 280 3.74 0.35 -2.22
CA LEU A 280 4.91 1.00 -2.79
C LEU A 280 4.70 1.23 -4.28
N SER A 281 5.11 2.39 -4.80
CA SER A 281 4.99 2.71 -6.23
C SER A 281 5.99 3.76 -6.68
N ASN A 282 6.18 3.90 -7.99
CA ASN A 282 6.91 5.03 -8.59
C ASN A 282 5.98 6.19 -8.99
N SER A 283 4.67 6.09 -8.68
CA SER A 283 3.64 7.06 -9.08
C SER A 283 2.93 7.65 -7.87
N ALA A 284 2.96 8.99 -7.74
CA ALA A 284 2.16 9.69 -6.73
C ALA A 284 0.66 9.46 -6.93
N LYS A 285 0.18 9.29 -8.18
CA LYS A 285 -1.24 8.98 -8.44
C LYS A 285 -1.63 7.59 -7.94
N ALA A 286 -0.74 6.60 -8.06
CA ALA A 286 -0.97 5.26 -7.52
C ALA A 286 -1.10 5.29 -5.99
N ARG A 287 -0.21 6.03 -5.32
CA ARG A 287 -0.29 6.30 -3.88
C ARG A 287 -1.62 6.96 -3.52
N ASP A 288 -2.04 7.97 -4.26
CA ASP A 288 -3.28 8.72 -4.04
C ASP A 288 -4.52 7.82 -4.17
N VAL A 289 -4.58 6.97 -5.19
CA VAL A 289 -5.64 5.97 -5.37
C VAL A 289 -5.73 5.01 -4.18
N MET A 290 -4.60 4.52 -3.68
CA MET A 290 -4.58 3.66 -2.49
C MET A 290 -5.13 4.41 -1.27
N MET A 291 -4.76 5.67 -1.09
CA MET A 291 -5.22 6.51 0.01
C MET A 291 -6.73 6.80 -0.10
N GLU A 292 -7.23 7.14 -1.29
CA GLU A 292 -8.67 7.32 -1.55
C GLU A 292 -9.48 6.09 -1.14
N LEU A 293 -8.97 4.88 -1.43
CA LEU A 293 -9.64 3.63 -1.06
C LEU A 293 -9.76 3.45 0.45
N HIS A 294 -8.72 3.79 1.21
CA HIS A 294 -8.77 3.74 2.66
C HIS A 294 -9.80 4.71 3.23
N TRP A 295 -9.83 5.95 2.75
CA TRP A 295 -10.84 6.95 3.14
C TRP A 295 -12.27 6.52 2.80
N GLN A 296 -12.48 5.93 1.61
CA GLN A 296 -13.81 5.48 1.17
C GLN A 296 -14.30 4.23 1.90
N SER A 297 -13.38 3.39 2.34
CA SER A 297 -13.73 2.10 2.94
C SER A 297 -13.98 2.18 4.45
N ALA A 298 -13.60 3.29 5.12
CA ALA A 298 -13.64 3.43 6.58
C ALA A 298 -13.21 2.11 7.25
N ASN A 299 -12.04 1.62 6.86
CA ASN A 299 -11.61 0.28 7.21
C ASN A 299 -10.89 0.23 8.56
N HIS A 300 -10.65 -0.98 9.08
CA HIS A 300 -9.96 -1.22 10.36
C HIS A 300 -8.45 -0.92 10.34
N PHE A 301 -7.92 -0.44 9.22
CA PHE A 301 -6.51 -0.10 9.11
C PHE A 301 -6.28 1.29 9.70
N SER A 302 -5.29 1.38 10.57
CA SER A 302 -4.97 2.60 11.28
C SER A 302 -3.86 3.38 10.58
N HIS A 303 -4.05 4.69 10.49
CA HIS A 303 -3.00 5.64 10.19
C HIS A 303 -3.20 6.84 11.12
N TYR A 304 -2.35 6.94 12.14
CA TYR A 304 -2.54 7.95 13.20
C TYR A 304 -1.99 9.30 12.75
N LEU A 305 -2.72 10.36 13.07
CA LEU A 305 -2.36 11.74 12.72
C LEU A 305 -1.43 12.41 13.74
N GLU A 306 -1.18 11.77 14.86
CA GLU A 306 -0.36 12.33 15.93
C GLU A 306 1.05 11.74 15.97
N PRO A 307 2.05 12.49 16.40
CA PRO A 307 1.96 13.89 16.87
C PRO A 307 1.81 14.92 15.74
N ASP A 308 1.97 14.52 14.48
CA ASP A 308 1.88 15.40 13.33
C ASP A 308 1.26 14.64 12.14
N ILE A 309 0.60 15.34 11.22
CA ILE A 309 0.02 14.77 9.99
C ILE A 309 1.08 14.25 8.99
N PHE A 310 2.34 14.66 9.15
CA PHE A 310 3.46 14.23 8.34
C PHE A 310 4.32 13.15 9.01
N THR A 311 3.76 12.42 9.96
CA THR A 311 4.39 11.25 10.56
C THR A 311 3.98 9.98 9.82
N LEU A 312 4.71 8.89 10.05
CA LEU A 312 4.35 7.57 9.52
C LEU A 312 3.11 6.96 10.21
N GLY A 313 2.38 7.77 10.98
CA GLY A 313 1.10 7.41 11.52
C GLY A 313 1.13 6.42 12.69
N TYR A 314 2.26 6.19 13.35
CA TYR A 314 2.31 5.33 14.53
C TYR A 314 2.05 6.12 15.81
N GLN A 315 1.10 5.64 16.62
CA GLN A 315 0.79 6.22 17.94
C GLN A 315 0.94 5.14 19.03
N ALA A 316 1.98 5.29 19.83
CA ALA A 316 2.33 4.31 20.85
C ALA A 316 1.24 4.14 21.93
N ASN A 317 0.49 5.20 22.25
CA ASN A 317 -0.57 5.17 23.26
C ASN A 317 -1.78 4.32 22.85
N LEU A 318 -1.89 3.95 21.58
CA LEU A 318 -2.92 3.05 21.06
C LEU A 318 -2.37 1.67 20.71
N ASP A 319 -1.07 1.46 20.83
CA ASP A 319 -0.43 0.16 20.62
C ASP A 319 -0.65 -0.74 21.85
N ARG A 320 -1.37 -1.83 21.68
CA ARG A 320 -1.62 -2.82 22.74
C ARG A 320 -0.35 -3.38 23.38
N ASN A 321 0.72 -3.52 22.58
CA ASN A 321 2.02 -3.99 23.11
C ASN A 321 2.65 -2.98 24.08
N VAL A 322 2.24 -1.72 24.01
CA VAL A 322 2.67 -0.64 24.90
C VAL A 322 1.72 -0.47 26.08
N THR A 323 0.43 -0.35 25.78
CA THR A 323 -0.61 -0.04 26.78
C THR A 323 -0.94 -1.24 27.67
N ARG A 324 -0.72 -2.46 27.18
CA ARG A 324 -1.15 -3.73 27.80
C ARG A 324 -2.65 -3.78 28.12
N GLN A 325 -3.41 -2.88 27.54
CA GLN A 325 -4.86 -2.86 27.65
C GLN A 325 -5.43 -3.62 26.47
N ASP A 326 -6.29 -4.60 26.75
CA ASP A 326 -7.17 -5.13 25.73
C ASP A 326 -8.01 -3.97 25.21
N ALA A 327 -8.13 -3.82 23.89
CA ALA A 327 -9.01 -2.81 23.35
C ALA A 327 -10.38 -3.06 23.96
N LEU A 328 -10.87 -2.10 24.72
CA LEU A 328 -12.29 -2.06 25.04
C LEU A 328 -13.00 -2.19 23.69
N GLU A 329 -13.93 -3.12 23.58
CA GLU A 329 -14.82 -3.31 22.43
C GLU A 329 -15.80 -2.13 22.28
N LEU A 330 -15.27 -0.91 22.37
CA LEU A 330 -15.98 0.33 22.17
C LEU A 330 -15.99 0.63 20.66
N GLY A 331 -16.73 -0.19 19.94
CA GLY A 331 -17.01 0.06 18.53
C GLY A 331 -15.79 0.02 17.62
N GLU A 332 -16.01 -0.19 16.37
CA GLU A 332 -15.00 -0.15 15.32
C GLU A 332 -14.25 1.19 15.38
N CYS A 333 -12.96 1.15 15.70
CA CYS A 333 -12.12 2.33 15.75
C CYS A 333 -11.81 2.75 14.31
N HIS A 334 -12.76 3.40 13.65
CA HIS A 334 -12.63 3.90 12.29
C HIS A 334 -11.74 5.13 12.27
N GLN A 335 -10.52 4.99 11.78
CA GLN A 335 -9.56 6.09 11.74
C GLN A 335 -9.65 6.93 10.46
N PHE A 336 -10.45 6.49 9.50
CA PHE A 336 -10.76 7.20 8.26
C PHE A 336 -12.19 7.73 8.27
N ASP A 337 -12.61 8.33 9.38
CA ASP A 337 -13.92 8.94 9.56
C ASP A 337 -13.92 10.45 9.24
N ALA A 338 -15.07 11.08 9.39
CA ALA A 338 -15.23 12.51 9.15
C ALA A 338 -14.40 13.37 10.11
N LEU A 339 -14.20 12.91 11.36
CA LEU A 339 -13.39 13.62 12.35
C LEU A 339 -11.91 13.58 11.97
N ALA A 340 -11.41 12.40 11.57
CA ALA A 340 -10.05 12.24 11.05
C ALA A 340 -9.82 13.09 9.78
N ALA A 341 -10.80 13.16 8.87
CA ALA A 341 -10.73 14.02 7.68
C ALA A 341 -10.64 15.51 8.06
N SER A 342 -11.44 15.95 9.03
CA SER A 342 -11.37 17.33 9.54
C SER A 342 -10.02 17.65 10.17
N ARG A 343 -9.50 16.78 11.03
CA ARG A 343 -8.16 16.92 11.65
C ARG A 343 -7.05 16.97 10.61
N CYS A 344 -7.13 16.09 9.62
CA CYS A 344 -6.17 16.06 8.52
C CYS A 344 -6.18 17.39 7.75
N LYS A 345 -7.35 17.93 7.41
CA LYS A 345 -7.49 19.22 6.74
C LYS A 345 -6.91 20.37 7.57
N THR A 346 -7.25 20.44 8.87
CA THR A 346 -6.70 21.47 9.78
C THR A 346 -5.18 21.40 9.83
N GLY A 347 -4.61 20.23 10.10
CA GLY A 347 -3.16 20.07 10.16
C GLY A 347 -2.45 20.35 8.83
N LEU A 348 -3.07 20.02 7.68
CA LEU A 348 -2.56 20.43 6.37
C LEU A 348 -2.53 21.95 6.23
N THR A 349 -3.61 22.66 6.60
CA THR A 349 -3.66 24.11 6.51
C THR A 349 -2.59 24.75 7.39
N GLU A 350 -2.42 24.28 8.62
CA GLU A 350 -1.45 24.81 9.58
C GLU A 350 0.01 24.57 9.20
N LYS A 351 0.30 23.46 8.53
CA LYS A 351 1.69 23.06 8.21
C LYS A 351 2.08 23.35 6.77
N LEU A 352 1.17 23.05 5.82
CA LEU A 352 1.46 23.10 4.40
C LEU A 352 1.43 24.53 3.86
N VAL A 353 0.46 25.33 4.27
CA VAL A 353 0.32 26.72 3.78
C VAL A 353 1.54 27.56 4.14
N PRO A 354 2.03 27.58 5.40
CA PRO A 354 3.28 28.25 5.75
C PRO A 354 4.48 27.70 4.97
N ALA A 355 4.59 26.37 4.81
CA ALA A 355 5.70 25.76 4.10
C ALA A 355 5.76 26.17 2.60
N ILE A 356 4.60 26.35 1.95
CA ILE A 356 4.53 26.87 0.58
C ILE A 356 4.87 28.37 0.57
N TYR A 357 4.37 29.12 1.56
CA TYR A 357 4.56 30.56 1.65
C TYR A 357 6.04 30.95 1.88
N ASP A 358 6.75 30.21 2.74
CA ASP A 358 8.15 30.44 3.09
C ASP A 358 9.13 29.71 2.16
N GLY A 359 8.63 28.78 1.33
CA GLY A 359 9.41 27.94 0.44
C GLY A 359 9.69 28.58 -0.93
N ASN A 360 10.45 27.86 -1.73
CA ASN A 360 10.66 28.20 -3.14
C ASN A 360 9.44 27.79 -3.99
N PRO A 361 9.22 28.45 -5.15
CA PRO A 361 8.20 28.02 -6.10
C PRO A 361 8.32 26.53 -6.42
N THR A 362 7.24 25.80 -6.26
CA THR A 362 7.26 24.33 -6.37
C THR A 362 6.08 23.83 -7.21
N GLN A 363 6.30 22.81 -8.03
CA GLN A 363 5.20 22.18 -8.75
C GLN A 363 4.34 21.34 -7.78
N PHE A 364 3.02 21.34 -8.02
CA PHE A 364 2.10 20.54 -7.19
C PHE A 364 2.46 19.04 -7.18
N SER A 365 2.89 18.49 -8.31
CA SER A 365 3.39 17.12 -8.38
C SER A 365 4.66 16.88 -7.55
N GLN A 366 5.57 17.86 -7.48
CA GLN A 366 6.76 17.76 -6.63
C GLN A 366 6.38 17.81 -5.14
N LEU A 367 5.44 18.69 -4.80
CA LEU A 367 4.88 18.75 -3.45
C LEU A 367 4.26 17.38 -3.05
N LEU A 368 3.45 16.78 -3.92
CA LEU A 368 2.86 15.47 -3.68
C LEU A 368 3.94 14.36 -3.53
N ASN A 369 4.99 14.42 -4.33
CA ASN A 369 6.08 13.43 -4.26
C ASN A 369 6.94 13.57 -2.99
N SER A 370 7.16 14.79 -2.52
CA SER A 370 8.02 15.03 -1.35
C SER A 370 7.33 14.76 -0.02
N MET A 371 6.05 15.06 0.10
CA MET A 371 5.31 14.99 1.36
C MET A 371 4.10 14.05 1.34
N GLY A 372 3.57 13.72 0.15
CA GLY A 372 2.34 12.94 0.05
C GLY A 372 2.40 11.59 0.77
N SER A 373 3.55 10.92 0.71
CA SER A 373 3.74 9.64 1.38
C SER A 373 3.88 9.74 2.92
N LEU A 374 4.06 10.92 3.47
CA LEU A 374 4.19 11.15 4.91
C LEU A 374 2.86 11.48 5.59
N THR A 375 1.80 11.68 4.83
CA THR A 375 0.47 12.06 5.35
C THR A 375 -0.60 11.10 4.84
N PRO A 376 -1.70 10.88 5.59
CA PRO A 376 -2.87 10.14 5.10
C PRO A 376 -3.72 10.97 4.13
N ALA A 377 -3.36 12.22 3.84
CA ALA A 377 -4.14 13.07 2.96
C ALA A 377 -4.12 12.60 1.51
N THR A 378 -5.26 12.73 0.84
CA THR A 378 -5.36 12.62 -0.62
C THR A 378 -4.93 13.92 -1.29
N ALA A 379 -4.64 13.87 -2.59
CA ALA A 379 -4.34 15.06 -3.37
C ALA A 379 -5.51 16.08 -3.34
N ASP A 380 -6.75 15.61 -3.26
CA ASP A 380 -7.93 16.48 -3.15
C ASP A 380 -8.01 17.15 -1.78
N MET A 381 -7.72 16.42 -0.69
CA MET A 381 -7.63 17.03 0.65
C MET A 381 -6.53 18.10 0.72
N ILE A 382 -5.41 17.90 0.03
CA ILE A 382 -4.33 18.90 -0.09
C ILE A 382 -4.83 20.12 -0.87
N ARG A 383 -5.55 19.92 -1.99
CA ARG A 383 -6.16 21.02 -2.75
C ARG A 383 -7.16 21.83 -1.92
N ASP A 384 -7.98 21.14 -1.14
CA ASP A 384 -8.95 21.77 -0.24
C ASP A 384 -8.29 22.56 0.89
N ALA A 385 -7.15 22.07 1.39
CA ALA A 385 -6.41 22.76 2.46
C ALA A 385 -5.76 24.07 1.99
N ILE A 386 -5.28 24.11 0.74
CA ILE A 386 -4.65 25.32 0.16
C ILE A 386 -5.67 26.28 -0.47
N ASP A 387 -6.92 25.86 -0.71
CA ASP A 387 -7.96 26.68 -1.35
C ASP A 387 -8.19 28.04 -0.67
N PRO A 388 -8.30 28.13 0.67
CA PRO A 388 -8.45 29.42 1.35
C PRO A 388 -7.28 30.39 1.06
N ALA A 389 -6.05 29.91 1.12
CA ALA A 389 -4.87 30.74 0.88
C ALA A 389 -4.77 31.21 -0.58
N ILE A 390 -5.23 30.40 -1.54
CA ILE A 390 -5.35 30.80 -2.96
C ILE A 390 -6.39 31.91 -3.12
N ARG A 391 -7.57 31.77 -2.49
CA ARG A 391 -8.66 32.75 -2.59
C ARG A 391 -8.32 34.08 -1.90
N CYS A 392 -7.64 34.03 -0.76
CA CYS A 392 -7.16 35.23 -0.08
C CYS A 392 -5.98 35.89 -0.79
N GLY A 393 -5.33 35.18 -1.73
CA GLY A 393 -4.20 35.68 -2.47
C GLY A 393 -2.87 35.56 -1.75
N ASP A 394 -2.76 34.73 -0.70
CA ASP A 394 -1.51 34.44 0.01
C ASP A 394 -0.61 33.52 -0.81
N ILE A 395 -1.23 32.52 -1.45
CA ILE A 395 -0.57 31.61 -2.38
C ILE A 395 -1.04 31.91 -3.81
N LEU A 396 -0.09 32.06 -4.70
CA LEU A 396 -0.34 32.17 -6.13
C LEU A 396 -0.09 30.83 -6.80
N VAL A 397 -1.07 30.39 -7.60
CA VAL A 397 -0.93 29.15 -8.38
C VAL A 397 -1.05 29.48 -9.86
N ARG A 398 -0.06 29.06 -10.65
CA ARG A 398 -0.01 29.29 -12.09
C ARG A 398 0.24 28.00 -12.85
N SER A 399 -0.44 27.85 -13.97
CA SER A 399 -0.09 26.82 -14.94
C SER A 399 1.27 27.13 -15.60
N MET A 400 1.87 26.14 -16.25
CA MET A 400 3.11 26.36 -17.03
C MET A 400 2.97 27.44 -18.11
N ASN A 401 1.75 27.70 -18.58
CA ASN A 401 1.46 28.77 -19.55
C ASN A 401 1.08 30.10 -18.87
N GLY A 402 1.34 30.24 -17.57
CA GLY A 402 1.10 31.49 -16.82
C GLY A 402 -0.36 31.74 -16.40
N VAL A 403 -1.29 30.84 -16.72
CA VAL A 403 -2.71 31.00 -16.34
C VAL A 403 -2.86 30.84 -14.84
N LYS A 404 -3.41 31.84 -14.16
CA LYS A 404 -3.66 31.86 -12.73
C LYS A 404 -4.83 30.92 -12.37
N ARG A 405 -4.67 30.12 -11.30
CA ARG A 405 -5.75 29.34 -10.70
C ARG A 405 -6.41 30.12 -9.60
N ALA A 406 -7.75 30.14 -9.60
CA ALA A 406 -8.54 30.90 -8.62
C ALA A 406 -9.02 30.02 -7.45
N LYS A 407 -8.89 28.69 -7.56
CA LYS A 407 -9.44 27.73 -6.56
C LYS A 407 -8.53 26.51 -6.46
N GLY A 408 -8.45 25.93 -5.26
CA GLY A 408 -7.63 24.74 -4.97
C GLY A 408 -7.96 23.56 -5.88
N HIS A 409 -9.23 23.21 -6.07
CA HIS A 409 -9.65 22.08 -6.91
C HIS A 409 -9.28 22.23 -8.40
N SER A 410 -8.95 23.43 -8.88
CA SER A 410 -8.48 23.65 -10.24
C SER A 410 -6.98 23.46 -10.43
N VAL A 411 -6.24 23.20 -9.34
CA VAL A 411 -4.79 23.00 -9.35
C VAL A 411 -4.45 21.66 -10.02
N GLN A 412 -3.59 21.73 -11.04
CA GLN A 412 -3.12 20.59 -11.82
C GLN A 412 -1.72 20.15 -11.35
N ALA A 413 -1.32 18.93 -11.70
CA ALA A 413 -0.03 18.36 -11.30
C ALA A 413 1.19 19.23 -11.65
N ASN A 414 1.17 19.89 -12.80
CA ASN A 414 2.26 20.71 -13.29
C ASN A 414 2.15 22.20 -12.94
N ASP A 415 1.10 22.60 -12.20
CA ASP A 415 0.95 23.97 -11.77
C ASP A 415 2.00 24.31 -10.70
N ILE A 416 2.49 25.55 -10.73
CA ILE A 416 3.49 26.06 -9.79
C ILE A 416 2.76 26.79 -8.67
N LEU A 417 3.08 26.43 -7.45
CA LEU A 417 2.66 27.11 -6.22
C LEU A 417 3.78 27.98 -5.72
N GLU A 418 3.48 29.22 -5.39
CA GLU A 418 4.46 30.18 -4.91
C GLU A 418 3.79 31.20 -3.96
N ARG A 419 4.59 31.84 -3.14
CA ARG A 419 4.15 32.99 -2.36
C ARG A 419 3.61 34.10 -3.27
N SER A 420 2.49 34.71 -2.90
CA SER A 420 2.00 35.88 -3.59
C SER A 420 2.93 37.09 -3.35
N PRO A 421 3.24 37.88 -4.38
CA PRO A 421 3.99 39.11 -4.20
C PRO A 421 3.21 40.20 -3.41
N GLN A 422 1.90 40.05 -3.24
CA GLN A 422 1.08 40.94 -2.42
C GLN A 422 1.24 40.56 -0.95
N MET A 423 1.60 41.53 -0.10
CA MET A 423 1.57 41.35 1.34
C MET A 423 0.10 41.17 1.76
N SER A 424 -0.23 39.99 2.28
CA SER A 424 -1.52 39.75 2.93
C SER A 424 -1.50 40.30 4.33
N LEU A 425 -2.63 40.86 4.77
CA LEU A 425 -2.82 41.33 6.17
C LEU A 425 -2.83 40.19 7.20
N ILE A 426 -2.92 38.94 6.75
CA ILE A 426 -2.97 37.76 7.64
C ILE A 426 -1.59 37.41 8.25
N SER A 427 -0.49 37.89 7.69
CA SER A 427 0.87 37.68 8.23
C SER A 427 1.21 38.57 9.42
N LEU A 428 0.24 39.32 9.98
CA LEU A 428 0.42 40.24 11.08
C LEU A 428 -0.26 39.81 12.41
N PHE A 429 -0.77 38.57 12.47
CA PHE A 429 -1.36 38.03 13.72
C PHE A 429 -0.76 36.71 14.12
#